data_5621dd499cf3a09bdb29c290781f8fcd
#
_entry.id   5621dd499cf3a09bdb29c290781f8fcd
#
_cell.length_a   1.000
_cell.length_b   1.000
_cell.length_c   1.000
_cell.angle_alpha   90.00
_cell.angle_beta   90.00
_cell.angle_gamma   90.00
#
_symmetry.space_group_name_H-M   'P 1'
#
loop_
_entity.id
_entity.type
_entity.pdbx_description
1 polymer ?
#
loop_
_entity_poly.entity_id
_entity_poly.type
_entity_poly.pdbx_seq_one_letter_code
_entity_poly.pdbx_strand_id
1 'polypeptide(L)'
;MIHFRHSRPGEREALLTMADGVFGNPERPMSFEAAIPKVYGPGRETSAMQYIAVDECDRICGLIAMLPDRIHIGNATLKCGFIGTVSVIPECRGQGIMIELMKRWEDEMRGAGMDIAMLDGLRHRYQHYNYALGGQHYEFEFNQSNIRYELPSLDASDACFRITEAGSREEALSNALHESQPFWHERAPQKEKWLNPWHYEAAGFACTCRSYGNVPYTFLKNGRFAGYVTSDPERKTLAEIRPADPADLDLMLKVWAAETGLNSFTVTVPAWDTAAVRRLSAWSEWPTLCPAGQFRILNWKHVLKAMLTLKAEQMNISDGCFGFSVEGQTFTVRVKDNKVEVCDGADAPLSMGILEAENLFLSAFPTRRVEGLPDDWFPLPFSNLIPDQF
;
A
#
# COMPACT_ATOMS: atom_id res chain seq x y z
N MET A 1 -28.24 24.43 1.27
CA MET A 1 -26.92 24.56 1.97
C MET A 1 -26.32 23.16 2.15
N ILE A 2 -25.01 22.98 1.97
CA ILE A 2 -24.34 21.67 2.19
C ILE A 2 -23.81 21.60 3.61
N HIS A 3 -24.08 20.50 4.31
CA HIS A 3 -23.58 20.19 5.64
C HIS A 3 -22.60 19.02 5.59
N PHE A 4 -21.56 19.07 6.43
CA PHE A 4 -20.50 18.07 6.46
C PHE A 4 -20.47 17.41 7.83
N ARG A 5 -20.44 16.08 7.87
CA ARG A 5 -20.42 15.28 9.08
C ARG A 5 -19.84 13.90 8.84
N HIS A 6 -19.47 13.19 9.88
CA HIS A 6 -19.29 11.74 9.78
C HIS A 6 -20.62 11.07 9.42
N SER A 7 -20.56 9.94 8.74
CA SER A 7 -21.73 9.13 8.52
C SER A 7 -22.23 8.52 9.84
N ARG A 8 -23.48 8.08 9.87
CA ARG A 8 -24.14 7.49 11.05
C ARG A 8 -24.28 5.99 10.86
N PRO A 9 -24.31 5.20 11.96
CA PRO A 9 -24.73 3.82 11.88
C PRO A 9 -26.08 3.69 11.15
N GLY A 10 -26.17 2.72 10.24
CA GLY A 10 -27.36 2.52 9.40
C GLY A 10 -27.35 3.24 8.05
N GLU A 11 -26.42 4.17 7.79
CA GLU A 11 -26.31 4.85 6.46
C GLU A 11 -25.48 4.03 5.45
N ARG A 12 -24.86 2.92 5.86
CA ARG A 12 -23.95 2.11 5.04
C ARG A 12 -24.51 1.77 3.65
N GLU A 13 -25.75 1.28 3.56
CA GLU A 13 -26.36 0.88 2.29
C GLU A 13 -26.53 2.08 1.34
N ALA A 14 -27.00 3.21 1.86
CA ALA A 14 -27.16 4.43 1.08
C ALA A 14 -25.82 4.96 0.56
N LEU A 15 -24.77 4.89 1.39
CA LEU A 15 -23.42 5.32 1.04
C LEU A 15 -22.81 4.44 -0.05
N LEU A 16 -22.91 3.12 0.09
CA LEU A 16 -22.43 2.18 -0.92
C LEU A 16 -23.22 2.32 -2.23
N THR A 17 -24.54 2.44 -2.19
CA THR A 17 -25.35 2.67 -3.38
C THR A 17 -24.92 3.94 -4.12
N MET A 18 -24.69 5.03 -3.38
CA MET A 18 -24.21 6.29 -3.97
C MET A 18 -22.80 6.14 -4.58
N ALA A 19 -21.86 5.54 -3.84
CA ALA A 19 -20.50 5.34 -4.30
C ALA A 19 -20.43 4.41 -5.52
N ASP A 20 -21.12 3.27 -5.47
CA ASP A 20 -21.23 2.33 -6.58
C ASP A 20 -21.81 3.00 -7.85
N GLY A 21 -22.81 3.86 -7.69
CA GLY A 21 -23.39 4.64 -8.78
C GLY A 21 -22.47 5.71 -9.35
N VAL A 22 -21.56 6.27 -8.55
CA VAL A 22 -20.56 7.27 -9.02
C VAL A 22 -19.38 6.61 -9.75
N PHE A 23 -18.93 5.42 -9.31
CA PHE A 23 -17.79 4.73 -9.89
C PHE A 23 -18.18 3.73 -10.98
N GLY A 24 -19.37 3.18 -10.90
CA GLY A 24 -19.90 2.25 -11.89
C GLY A 24 -20.71 2.93 -13.01
N ASN A 25 -21.05 2.11 -13.97
CA ASN A 25 -22.03 2.44 -15.02
C ASN A 25 -22.74 1.15 -15.44
N PRO A 26 -23.82 1.20 -16.25
CA PRO A 26 -24.57 0.00 -16.66
C PRO A 26 -23.75 -1.07 -17.34
N GLU A 27 -22.67 -0.70 -18.04
CA GLU A 27 -21.78 -1.65 -18.75
C GLU A 27 -20.71 -2.23 -17.82
N ARG A 28 -20.34 -1.49 -16.77
CA ARG A 28 -19.35 -1.89 -15.76
C ARG A 28 -19.87 -1.54 -14.37
N PRO A 29 -20.77 -2.35 -13.81
CA PRO A 29 -21.27 -2.13 -12.46
C PRO A 29 -20.12 -2.21 -11.45
N MET A 30 -20.10 -1.29 -10.50
CA MET A 30 -19.16 -1.32 -9.37
C MET A 30 -19.89 -1.84 -8.13
N SER A 31 -19.17 -2.58 -7.29
CA SER A 31 -19.57 -2.94 -5.95
C SER A 31 -18.38 -2.80 -5.01
N PHE A 32 -18.38 -1.78 -4.19
CA PHE A 32 -17.34 -1.58 -3.17
C PHE A 32 -17.34 -2.70 -2.13
N GLU A 33 -18.49 -3.29 -1.83
CA GLU A 33 -18.59 -4.44 -0.93
C GLU A 33 -17.81 -5.64 -1.48
N ALA A 34 -17.92 -5.91 -2.77
CA ALA A 34 -17.18 -7.00 -3.42
C ALA A 34 -15.71 -6.63 -3.70
N ALA A 35 -15.45 -5.38 -4.10
CA ALA A 35 -14.10 -4.93 -4.46
C ALA A 35 -13.18 -4.80 -3.25
N ILE A 36 -13.70 -4.33 -2.10
CA ILE A 36 -12.89 -4.06 -0.92
C ILE A 36 -13.54 -4.68 0.32
N PRO A 37 -13.60 -6.02 0.40
CA PRO A 37 -14.31 -6.72 1.48
C PRO A 37 -13.71 -6.46 2.85
N LYS A 38 -12.42 -6.14 2.95
CA LYS A 38 -11.76 -5.76 4.20
C LYS A 38 -12.38 -4.51 4.85
N VAL A 39 -13.00 -3.63 4.07
CA VAL A 39 -13.66 -2.41 4.55
C VAL A 39 -15.17 -2.55 4.52
N TYR A 40 -15.71 -2.95 3.38
CA TYR A 40 -17.14 -2.91 3.11
C TYR A 40 -17.83 -4.27 3.14
N GLY A 41 -17.12 -5.34 3.48
CA GLY A 41 -17.71 -6.68 3.58
C GLY A 41 -18.86 -6.79 4.59
N PRO A 42 -19.65 -7.86 4.55
CA PRO A 42 -20.78 -8.06 5.43
C PRO A 42 -20.42 -7.93 6.92
N GLY A 43 -21.23 -7.20 7.67
CA GLY A 43 -21.02 -6.99 9.11
C GLY A 43 -19.95 -5.98 9.49
N ARG A 44 -19.29 -5.34 8.52
CA ARG A 44 -18.30 -4.27 8.78
C ARG A 44 -19.03 -2.95 9.08
N GLU A 45 -18.68 -2.32 10.21
CA GLU A 45 -19.14 -0.98 10.56
C GLU A 45 -18.09 0.04 10.12
N THR A 46 -18.48 1.02 9.33
CA THR A 46 -17.56 1.98 8.70
C THR A 46 -17.95 3.45 8.92
N SER A 47 -19.01 3.73 9.67
CA SER A 47 -19.56 5.09 9.80
C SER A 47 -18.52 6.10 10.31
N ALA A 48 -17.71 5.73 11.31
CA ALA A 48 -16.69 6.61 11.84
C ALA A 48 -15.54 6.91 10.85
N MET A 49 -15.36 6.07 9.83
CA MET A 49 -14.31 6.22 8.80
C MET A 49 -14.79 7.02 7.58
N GLN A 50 -16.00 7.57 7.60
CA GLN A 50 -16.59 8.23 6.44
C GLN A 50 -17.04 9.64 6.77
N TYR A 51 -16.48 10.63 6.06
CA TYR A 51 -17.05 11.96 5.99
C TYR A 51 -18.01 12.06 4.82
N ILE A 52 -19.17 12.66 5.07
CA ILE A 52 -20.20 12.88 4.05
C ILE A 52 -20.61 14.35 3.98
N ALA A 53 -21.03 14.74 2.79
CA ALA A 53 -21.70 15.98 2.53
C ALA A 53 -23.19 15.69 2.27
N VAL A 54 -24.08 16.37 2.98
CA VAL A 54 -25.54 16.23 2.82
C VAL A 54 -26.18 17.58 2.51
N ASP A 55 -27.28 17.57 1.75
CA ASP A 55 -28.08 18.76 1.50
C ASP A 55 -29.10 19.01 2.62
N GLU A 56 -29.97 20.04 2.45
CA GLU A 56 -31.00 20.42 3.42
C GLU A 56 -32.09 19.35 3.64
N CYS A 57 -32.19 18.39 2.74
CA CYS A 57 -33.10 17.26 2.83
C CYS A 57 -32.42 15.97 3.36
N ASP A 58 -31.21 16.09 3.92
CA ASP A 58 -30.36 14.97 4.37
C ASP A 58 -29.98 13.97 3.25
N ARG A 59 -30.08 14.41 1.96
CA ARG A 59 -29.62 13.61 0.82
C ARG A 59 -28.10 13.66 0.74
N ILE A 60 -27.46 12.49 0.59
CA ILE A 60 -26.01 12.37 0.47
C ILE A 60 -25.55 12.91 -0.88
N CYS A 61 -24.72 13.94 -0.86
CA CYS A 61 -24.15 14.61 -2.03
C CYS A 61 -22.71 14.20 -2.32
N GLY A 62 -21.96 13.80 -1.29
CA GLY A 62 -20.57 13.38 -1.43
C GLY A 62 -20.11 12.54 -0.25
N LEU A 63 -19.07 11.77 -0.48
CA LEU A 63 -18.45 10.85 0.47
C LEU A 63 -16.94 10.82 0.25
N ILE A 64 -16.16 10.81 1.32
CA ILE A 64 -14.77 10.38 1.35
C ILE A 64 -14.59 9.47 2.55
N ALA A 65 -14.05 8.29 2.32
CA ALA A 65 -13.66 7.38 3.39
C ALA A 65 -12.15 7.45 3.64
N MET A 66 -11.75 7.19 4.89
CA MET A 66 -10.36 7.04 5.30
C MET A 66 -10.22 5.73 6.09
N LEU A 67 -9.44 4.81 5.57
CA LEU A 67 -9.07 3.56 6.24
C LEU A 67 -7.84 3.82 7.10
N PRO A 68 -7.96 3.75 8.43
CA PRO A 68 -6.79 3.83 9.30
C PRO A 68 -6.00 2.52 9.22
N ASP A 69 -4.69 2.64 9.02
CA ASP A 69 -3.78 1.52 8.88
C ASP A 69 -2.49 1.75 9.70
N ARG A 70 -1.77 0.68 9.97
CA ARG A 70 -0.43 0.70 10.54
C ARG A 70 0.53 -0.03 9.62
N ILE A 71 1.63 0.67 9.34
CA ILE A 71 2.72 0.13 8.54
C ILE A 71 3.89 -0.13 9.48
N HIS A 72 4.27 -1.39 9.60
CA HIS A 72 5.40 -1.81 10.40
C HIS A 72 6.66 -1.85 9.55
N ILE A 73 7.72 -1.18 10.02
CA ILE A 73 8.98 -1.01 9.30
C ILE A 73 10.12 -1.29 10.28
N GLY A 74 10.66 -2.52 10.25
CA GLY A 74 11.61 -2.96 11.26
C GLY A 74 11.03 -2.78 12.67
N ASN A 75 11.66 -1.94 13.49
CA ASN A 75 11.21 -1.61 14.85
C ASN A 75 10.32 -0.36 14.92
N ALA A 76 10.02 0.28 13.80
CA ALA A 76 9.16 1.45 13.74
C ALA A 76 7.73 1.06 13.29
N THR A 77 6.75 1.88 13.68
CA THR A 77 5.38 1.76 13.19
C THR A 77 4.89 3.12 12.75
N LEU A 78 4.51 3.26 11.50
CA LEU A 78 3.87 4.45 10.96
C LEU A 78 2.35 4.31 11.05
N LYS A 79 1.68 5.36 11.51
CA LYS A 79 0.24 5.49 11.43
C LYS A 79 -0.13 6.05 10.06
N CYS A 80 -0.95 5.33 9.34
CA CYS A 80 -1.34 5.68 7.98
C CYS A 80 -2.84 5.91 7.89
N GLY A 81 -3.26 6.91 7.07
CA GLY A 81 -4.64 7.07 6.63
C GLY A 81 -4.74 6.81 5.13
N PHE A 82 -5.44 5.76 4.73
CA PHE A 82 -5.67 5.50 3.31
C PHE A 82 -7.00 6.15 2.89
N ILE A 83 -6.94 7.15 2.00
CA ILE A 83 -8.12 7.85 1.48
C ILE A 83 -8.69 7.08 0.29
N GLY A 84 -9.95 6.73 0.37
CA GLY A 84 -10.64 6.02 -0.70
C GLY A 84 -12.10 6.41 -0.85
N THR A 85 -12.77 5.79 -1.78
CA THR A 85 -14.21 5.95 -2.07
C THR A 85 -14.61 7.43 -2.28
N VAL A 86 -13.71 8.23 -2.88
CA VAL A 86 -13.93 9.67 -3.11
C VAL A 86 -15.02 9.89 -4.14
N SER A 87 -16.22 10.22 -3.69
CA SER A 87 -17.42 10.30 -4.50
C SER A 87 -18.15 11.64 -4.31
N VAL A 88 -18.58 12.26 -5.40
CA VAL A 88 -19.53 13.38 -5.41
C VAL A 88 -20.51 13.15 -6.55
N ILE A 89 -21.81 13.11 -6.23
CA ILE A 89 -22.84 12.90 -7.25
C ILE A 89 -22.81 14.03 -8.29
N PRO A 90 -23.12 13.74 -9.56
CA PRO A 90 -22.99 14.70 -10.66
C PRO A 90 -23.65 16.05 -10.38
N GLU A 91 -24.87 16.05 -9.81
CA GLU A 91 -25.68 17.24 -9.54
C GLU A 91 -25.10 18.17 -8.47
N CYS A 92 -24.18 17.64 -7.64
CA CYS A 92 -23.55 18.40 -6.56
C CYS A 92 -22.09 18.78 -6.87
N ARG A 93 -21.59 18.45 -8.05
CA ARG A 93 -20.24 18.83 -8.46
C ARG A 93 -20.08 20.33 -8.63
N GLY A 94 -18.84 20.82 -8.55
CA GLY A 94 -18.54 22.26 -8.69
C GLY A 94 -18.84 23.11 -7.45
N GLN A 95 -19.32 22.53 -6.36
CA GLN A 95 -19.67 23.24 -5.11
C GLN A 95 -18.58 23.15 -4.02
N GLY A 96 -17.38 22.71 -4.36
CA GLY A 96 -16.28 22.61 -3.38
C GLY A 96 -16.36 21.43 -2.38
N ILE A 97 -17.32 20.52 -2.55
CA ILE A 97 -17.58 19.41 -1.62
C ILE A 97 -16.32 18.55 -1.39
N MET A 98 -15.65 18.14 -2.48
CA MET A 98 -14.43 17.33 -2.36
C MET A 98 -13.33 18.07 -1.60
N ILE A 99 -13.18 19.39 -1.83
CA ILE A 99 -12.17 20.23 -1.17
C ILE A 99 -12.39 20.21 0.34
N GLU A 100 -13.61 20.42 0.78
CA GLU A 100 -13.96 20.47 2.20
C GLU A 100 -13.80 19.10 2.86
N LEU A 101 -14.22 18.01 2.21
CA LEU A 101 -14.08 16.65 2.72
C LEU A 101 -12.61 16.25 2.84
N MET A 102 -11.76 16.52 1.85
CA MET A 102 -10.31 16.26 1.91
C MET A 102 -9.64 17.02 3.05
N LYS A 103 -10.00 18.31 3.21
CA LYS A 103 -9.47 19.14 4.28
C LYS A 103 -9.83 18.57 5.67
N ARG A 104 -11.09 18.17 5.87
CA ARG A 104 -11.54 17.59 7.14
C ARG A 104 -10.76 16.32 7.50
N TRP A 105 -10.53 15.45 6.52
CA TRP A 105 -9.70 14.26 6.75
C TRP A 105 -8.24 14.62 7.06
N GLU A 106 -7.65 15.59 6.37
CA GLU A 106 -6.28 16.02 6.71
C GLU A 106 -6.21 16.57 8.13
N ASP A 107 -7.17 17.41 8.55
CA ASP A 107 -7.22 17.98 9.91
C ASP A 107 -7.36 16.86 10.97
N GLU A 108 -8.23 15.88 10.75
CA GLU A 108 -8.37 14.73 11.66
C GLU A 108 -7.13 13.83 11.70
N MET A 109 -6.56 13.50 10.57
CA MET A 109 -5.33 12.69 10.50
C MET A 109 -4.18 13.37 11.26
N ARG A 110 -4.03 14.70 11.11
CA ARG A 110 -3.04 15.48 11.87
C ARG A 110 -3.36 15.49 13.37
N GLY A 111 -4.62 15.69 13.74
CA GLY A 111 -5.07 15.66 15.13
C GLY A 111 -4.85 14.30 15.80
N ALA A 112 -4.96 13.21 15.05
CA ALA A 112 -4.68 11.85 15.51
C ALA A 112 -3.18 11.47 15.47
N GLY A 113 -2.31 12.37 15.02
CA GLY A 113 -0.87 12.14 14.91
C GLY A 113 -0.54 11.06 13.89
N MET A 114 -1.20 11.05 12.74
CA MET A 114 -0.83 10.19 11.63
C MET A 114 0.46 10.67 10.99
N ASP A 115 1.23 9.73 10.48
CA ASP A 115 2.55 9.97 9.90
C ASP A 115 2.48 10.20 8.39
N ILE A 116 1.56 9.49 7.72
CA ILE A 116 1.42 9.50 6.27
C ILE A 116 -0.02 9.24 5.87
N ALA A 117 -0.45 9.88 4.79
CA ALA A 117 -1.70 9.56 4.11
C ALA A 117 -1.39 9.01 2.71
N MET A 118 -2.23 8.09 2.26
CA MET A 118 -2.11 7.46 0.94
C MET A 118 -3.44 7.52 0.20
N LEU A 119 -3.39 7.45 -1.12
CA LEU A 119 -4.55 7.23 -1.98
C LEU A 119 -4.12 6.72 -3.36
N ASP A 120 -5.07 6.16 -4.08
CA ASP A 120 -4.96 5.86 -5.49
C ASP A 120 -5.98 6.67 -6.29
N GLY A 121 -5.60 7.08 -7.52
CA GLY A 121 -6.50 7.84 -8.38
C GLY A 121 -5.79 8.79 -9.34
N LEU A 122 -6.55 9.73 -9.90
CA LEU A 122 -6.04 10.65 -10.91
C LEU A 122 -5.01 11.62 -10.33
N ARG A 123 -3.74 11.44 -10.68
CA ARG A 123 -2.59 12.19 -10.18
C ARG A 123 -2.82 13.71 -10.15
N HIS A 124 -3.22 14.31 -11.28
CA HIS A 124 -3.39 15.77 -11.36
C HIS A 124 -4.50 16.31 -10.45
N ARG A 125 -5.50 15.50 -10.12
CA ARG A 125 -6.57 15.85 -9.18
C ARG A 125 -6.04 15.95 -7.76
N TYR A 126 -5.29 14.95 -7.33
CA TYR A 126 -4.84 14.85 -5.94
C TYR A 126 -3.58 15.66 -5.63
N GLN A 127 -2.84 16.08 -6.65
CA GLN A 127 -1.76 17.07 -6.47
C GLN A 127 -2.24 18.40 -5.87
N HIS A 128 -3.50 18.78 -6.12
CA HIS A 128 -4.10 19.99 -5.49
C HIS A 128 -4.25 19.85 -3.96
N TYR A 129 -4.17 18.63 -3.44
CA TYR A 129 -4.21 18.32 -2.01
C TYR A 129 -2.83 17.84 -1.50
N ASN A 130 -1.78 18.19 -2.22
CA ASN A 130 -0.41 17.82 -1.91
C ASN A 130 -0.12 16.30 -1.87
N TYR A 131 -0.87 15.48 -2.59
CA TYR A 131 -0.52 14.09 -2.80
C TYR A 131 0.40 13.97 -4.03
N ALA A 132 1.56 13.35 -3.86
CA ALA A 132 2.52 13.11 -4.92
C ALA A 132 2.64 11.62 -5.25
N LEU A 133 2.83 11.32 -6.53
CA LEU A 133 3.12 9.98 -6.99
C LEU A 133 4.47 9.54 -6.45
N GLY A 134 4.52 8.37 -5.81
CA GLY A 134 5.73 7.88 -5.16
C GLY A 134 5.66 6.41 -4.77
N GLY A 135 6.65 6.02 -3.95
CA GLY A 135 6.86 4.62 -3.64
C GLY A 135 7.28 3.80 -4.86
N GLN A 136 7.58 2.53 -4.66
CA GLN A 136 8.11 1.67 -5.73
C GLN A 136 7.73 0.21 -5.51
N HIS A 137 7.34 -0.44 -6.61
CA HIS A 137 7.36 -1.88 -6.75
C HIS A 137 7.88 -2.24 -8.14
N TYR A 138 8.33 -3.46 -8.29
CA TYR A 138 8.73 -4.02 -9.57
C TYR A 138 7.69 -5.03 -10.03
N GLU A 139 7.39 -4.99 -11.32
CA GLU A 139 6.62 -6.01 -12.01
C GLU A 139 7.57 -6.79 -12.93
N PHE A 140 7.57 -8.10 -12.79
CA PHE A 140 8.40 -9.02 -13.57
C PHE A 140 7.50 -9.89 -14.42
N GLU A 141 7.65 -9.81 -15.72
CA GLU A 141 6.96 -10.70 -16.65
C GLU A 141 7.77 -11.98 -16.86
N PHE A 142 7.09 -13.11 -16.77
CA PHE A 142 7.64 -14.43 -17.03
C PHE A 142 6.80 -15.15 -18.08
N ASN A 143 7.45 -15.92 -18.95
CA ASN A 143 6.81 -16.79 -19.91
C ASN A 143 7.31 -18.24 -19.75
N GLN A 144 6.65 -19.18 -20.47
CA GLN A 144 7.01 -20.59 -20.39
C GLN A 144 8.46 -20.89 -20.82
N SER A 145 9.04 -20.04 -21.68
CA SER A 145 10.43 -20.19 -22.09
C SER A 145 11.38 -19.84 -20.94
N ASN A 146 11.14 -18.73 -20.23
CA ASN A 146 11.94 -18.38 -19.05
C ASN A 146 11.94 -19.54 -18.04
N ILE A 147 10.76 -20.08 -17.71
CA ILE A 147 10.61 -21.19 -16.76
C ILE A 147 11.39 -22.43 -17.23
N ARG A 148 11.25 -22.78 -18.50
CA ARG A 148 11.89 -23.98 -19.07
C ARG A 148 13.40 -23.88 -19.11
N TYR A 149 13.95 -22.70 -19.46
CA TYR A 149 15.38 -22.53 -19.62
C TYR A 149 16.09 -22.23 -18.32
N GLU A 150 15.49 -21.45 -17.42
CA GLU A 150 16.11 -21.09 -16.14
C GLU A 150 15.96 -22.17 -15.08
N LEU A 151 14.82 -22.87 -15.05
CA LEU A 151 14.47 -23.82 -14.01
C LEU A 151 14.33 -25.29 -14.50
N PRO A 152 15.18 -25.78 -15.41
CA PRO A 152 14.97 -27.09 -16.04
C PRO A 152 15.05 -28.26 -15.04
N SER A 153 15.99 -28.20 -14.10
CA SER A 153 16.30 -29.26 -13.14
C SER A 153 15.51 -29.20 -11.83
N LEU A 154 14.70 -28.15 -11.65
CA LEU A 154 13.96 -27.96 -10.38
C LEU A 154 12.78 -28.92 -10.33
N ASP A 155 12.77 -29.84 -9.36
CA ASP A 155 11.67 -30.78 -9.13
C ASP A 155 10.50 -30.08 -8.43
N ALA A 156 9.32 -30.15 -9.03
CA ALA A 156 8.09 -29.55 -8.55
C ALA A 156 7.02 -30.59 -8.15
N SER A 157 7.34 -31.87 -8.18
CA SER A 157 6.38 -32.98 -8.01
C SER A 157 5.68 -32.99 -6.64
N ASP A 158 6.36 -32.56 -5.59
CA ASP A 158 5.85 -32.55 -4.21
C ASP A 158 5.40 -31.16 -3.73
N ALA A 159 5.13 -30.25 -4.66
CA ALA A 159 4.71 -28.90 -4.35
C ALA A 159 3.41 -28.50 -5.09
N CYS A 160 2.55 -27.73 -4.43
CA CYS A 160 1.29 -27.27 -5.00
C CYS A 160 0.79 -25.99 -4.33
N PHE A 161 -0.15 -25.32 -5.02
CA PHE A 161 -0.93 -24.21 -4.45
C PHE A 161 -2.34 -24.66 -4.06
N ARG A 162 -2.84 -24.12 -2.95
CA ARG A 162 -4.24 -24.28 -2.52
C ARG A 162 -4.80 -22.93 -2.09
N ILE A 163 -6.08 -22.69 -2.36
CA ILE A 163 -6.74 -21.48 -1.87
C ILE A 163 -6.64 -21.42 -0.35
N THR A 164 -6.25 -20.27 0.17
CA THR A 164 -6.20 -20.03 1.62
C THR A 164 -7.60 -19.75 2.14
N GLU A 165 -8.11 -20.63 2.99
CA GLU A 165 -9.42 -20.48 3.61
C GLU A 165 -9.35 -19.58 4.85
N ALA A 166 -10.35 -18.72 5.02
CA ALA A 166 -10.47 -17.89 6.22
C ALA A 166 -10.62 -18.74 7.48
N GLY A 167 -9.92 -18.39 8.56
CA GLY A 167 -9.90 -19.15 9.82
C GLY A 167 -9.05 -20.42 9.80
N SER A 168 -8.40 -20.73 8.66
CA SER A 168 -7.54 -21.91 8.56
C SER A 168 -6.18 -21.72 9.27
N ARG A 169 -5.49 -22.85 9.52
CA ARG A 169 -4.11 -22.82 9.99
C ARG A 169 -3.18 -22.16 8.97
N GLU A 170 -3.42 -22.38 7.72
CA GLU A 170 -2.65 -21.85 6.60
C GLU A 170 -2.79 -20.32 6.50
N GLU A 171 -3.97 -19.76 6.78
CA GLU A 171 -4.15 -18.32 6.92
C GLU A 171 -3.29 -17.76 8.05
N ALA A 172 -3.30 -18.40 9.23
CA ALA A 172 -2.50 -17.95 10.37
C ALA A 172 -0.99 -18.00 10.05
N LEU A 173 -0.52 -19.02 9.33
CA LEU A 173 0.88 -19.16 8.91
C LEU A 173 1.23 -18.09 7.84
N SER A 174 0.34 -17.82 6.90
CA SER A 174 0.52 -16.79 5.88
C SER A 174 0.60 -15.39 6.51
N ASN A 175 -0.27 -15.10 7.49
CA ASN A 175 -0.23 -13.85 8.23
C ASN A 175 1.07 -13.71 9.04
N ALA A 176 1.49 -14.77 9.74
CA ALA A 176 2.75 -14.76 10.48
C ALA A 176 3.98 -14.55 9.57
N LEU A 177 3.97 -15.12 8.37
CA LEU A 177 5.02 -14.89 7.37
C LEU A 177 4.97 -13.44 6.83
N HIS A 178 3.78 -12.88 6.62
CA HIS A 178 3.60 -11.49 6.24
C HIS A 178 4.15 -10.54 7.33
N GLU A 179 3.79 -10.75 8.58
CA GLU A 179 4.24 -9.94 9.72
C GLU A 179 5.76 -10.09 10.02
N SER A 180 6.40 -11.13 9.52
CA SER A 180 7.86 -11.31 9.66
C SER A 180 8.69 -10.49 8.66
N GLN A 181 8.04 -9.83 7.70
CA GLN A 181 8.72 -9.02 6.70
C GLN A 181 9.24 -7.70 7.32
N PRO A 182 10.31 -7.10 6.78
CA PRO A 182 10.84 -5.84 7.30
C PRO A 182 9.92 -4.63 7.02
N PHE A 183 8.93 -4.79 6.15
CA PHE A 183 7.87 -3.82 5.83
C PHE A 183 6.57 -4.57 5.60
N TRP A 184 5.53 -4.27 6.38
CA TRP A 184 4.23 -4.90 6.25
C TRP A 184 3.09 -4.04 6.77
N HIS A 185 1.90 -4.20 6.17
CA HIS A 185 0.65 -3.57 6.58
C HIS A 185 -0.14 -4.48 7.52
N GLU A 186 -0.90 -3.92 8.45
CA GLU A 186 -1.69 -4.71 9.40
C GLU A 186 -2.91 -5.33 8.71
N ARG A 187 -2.90 -6.67 8.54
CA ARG A 187 -3.97 -7.40 7.86
C ARG A 187 -4.87 -8.23 8.79
N ALA A 188 -4.46 -8.45 10.02
CA ALA A 188 -5.23 -9.20 11.01
C ALA A 188 -5.38 -8.39 12.30
N PRO A 189 -6.47 -8.59 13.07
CA PRO A 189 -6.67 -7.92 14.35
C PRO A 189 -5.50 -8.18 15.30
N GLN A 190 -4.91 -7.13 15.84
CA GLN A 190 -3.84 -7.24 16.82
C GLN A 190 -4.41 -7.54 18.20
N LYS A 191 -3.63 -8.27 19.03
CA LYS A 191 -4.04 -8.61 20.41
C LYS A 191 -4.18 -7.36 21.29
N GLU A 192 -3.34 -6.37 21.06
CA GLU A 192 -3.43 -5.07 21.71
C GLU A 192 -4.32 -4.17 20.86
N LYS A 193 -5.46 -3.79 21.42
CA LYS A 193 -6.38 -2.87 20.72
C LYS A 193 -5.68 -1.55 20.49
N TRP A 194 -5.44 -1.22 19.26
CA TRP A 194 -5.10 0.14 18.88
C TRP A 194 -6.30 1.04 19.14
N LEU A 195 -6.13 2.02 20.02
CA LEU A 195 -7.12 3.06 20.25
C LEU A 195 -7.16 3.97 19.02
N ASN A 196 -7.90 3.56 18.01
CA ASN A 196 -8.18 4.40 16.87
C ASN A 196 -9.57 5.00 17.03
N PRO A 197 -9.74 6.32 16.84
CA PRO A 197 -11.01 7.00 17.06
C PRO A 197 -12.09 6.59 16.05
N TRP A 198 -11.70 5.89 14.98
CA TRP A 198 -12.61 5.42 13.94
C TRP A 198 -13.10 3.98 14.14
N HIS A 199 -12.70 3.33 15.23
CA HIS A 199 -13.14 1.98 15.61
C HIS A 199 -12.94 0.90 14.54
N TYR A 200 -11.94 1.09 13.67
CA TYR A 200 -11.60 0.10 12.66
C TYR A 200 -10.73 -1.02 13.26
N GLU A 201 -11.05 -2.25 12.90
CA GLU A 201 -10.23 -3.43 13.15
C GLU A 201 -9.92 -4.11 11.83
N ALA A 202 -8.67 -4.58 11.63
CA ALA A 202 -8.29 -5.31 10.42
C ALA A 202 -9.17 -6.55 10.22
N ALA A 203 -9.49 -6.87 8.98
CA ALA A 203 -10.54 -7.83 8.63
C ALA A 203 -10.09 -9.30 8.66
N GLY A 204 -8.79 -9.55 8.87
CA GLY A 204 -8.16 -10.85 8.69
C GLY A 204 -7.37 -10.93 7.40
N PHE A 205 -6.32 -11.74 7.41
CA PHE A 205 -5.37 -11.85 6.29
C PHE A 205 -6.05 -12.26 4.98
N ALA A 206 -6.81 -13.37 4.99
CA ALA A 206 -7.47 -13.86 3.78
C ALA A 206 -8.53 -12.89 3.24
N CYS A 207 -9.25 -12.18 4.12
CA CYS A 207 -10.21 -11.15 3.71
C CYS A 207 -9.50 -9.97 3.05
N THR A 208 -8.40 -9.49 3.64
CA THR A 208 -7.59 -8.39 3.10
C THR A 208 -7.03 -8.75 1.72
N CYS A 209 -6.49 -9.96 1.58
CA CYS A 209 -5.94 -10.45 0.32
C CYS A 209 -7.00 -10.64 -0.80
N ARG A 210 -8.29 -10.65 -0.46
CA ARG A 210 -9.39 -10.70 -1.47
C ARG A 210 -9.79 -9.34 -2.03
N SER A 211 -9.16 -8.26 -1.60
CA SER A 211 -9.40 -6.94 -2.18
C SER A 211 -9.17 -6.94 -3.69
N TYR A 212 -10.03 -6.21 -4.41
CA TYR A 212 -10.03 -6.12 -5.88
C TYR A 212 -10.17 -7.46 -6.60
N GLY A 213 -10.89 -8.42 -5.99
CA GLY A 213 -11.16 -9.72 -6.57
C GLY A 213 -9.99 -10.71 -6.51
N ASN A 214 -8.90 -10.35 -5.85
CA ASN A 214 -7.75 -11.25 -5.71
C ASN A 214 -8.10 -12.50 -4.89
N VAL A 215 -7.29 -13.54 -5.07
CA VAL A 215 -7.42 -14.82 -4.36
C VAL A 215 -6.10 -15.14 -3.67
N PRO A 216 -6.11 -15.35 -2.34
CA PRO A 216 -4.94 -15.84 -1.62
C PRO A 216 -4.76 -17.34 -1.81
N TYR A 217 -3.52 -17.77 -2.07
CA TYR A 217 -3.13 -19.16 -2.17
C TYR A 217 -1.99 -19.48 -1.20
N THR A 218 -2.10 -20.59 -0.51
CA THR A 218 -1.02 -21.19 0.27
C THR A 218 -0.15 -22.05 -0.62
N PHE A 219 1.15 -21.88 -0.56
CA PHE A 219 2.13 -22.76 -1.17
C PHE A 219 2.50 -23.88 -0.21
N LEU A 220 2.39 -25.11 -0.67
CA LEU A 220 2.74 -26.32 0.07
C LEU A 220 3.91 -27.02 -0.63
N LYS A 221 4.91 -27.47 0.16
CA LYS A 221 6.03 -28.29 -0.26
C LYS A 221 6.11 -29.52 0.65
N ASN A 222 6.09 -30.71 0.09
CA ASN A 222 5.99 -31.97 0.86
C ASN A 222 4.79 -31.96 1.83
N GLY A 223 3.66 -31.40 1.42
CA GLY A 223 2.45 -31.28 2.23
C GLY A 223 2.55 -30.32 3.42
N ARG A 224 3.61 -29.50 3.52
CA ARG A 224 3.81 -28.50 4.59
C ARG A 224 3.77 -27.11 4.03
N PHE A 225 3.33 -26.15 4.86
CA PHE A 225 3.36 -24.74 4.53
C PHE A 225 4.79 -24.29 4.17
N ALA A 226 4.95 -23.68 3.01
CA ALA A 226 6.22 -23.18 2.49
C ALA A 226 6.12 -21.75 1.91
N GLY A 227 4.95 -21.11 2.02
CA GLY A 227 4.76 -19.73 1.54
C GLY A 227 3.33 -19.43 1.12
N TYR A 228 3.11 -18.25 0.57
CA TYR A 228 1.82 -17.84 0.01
C TYR A 228 1.99 -16.94 -1.21
N VAL A 229 0.92 -16.83 -1.98
CA VAL A 229 0.75 -15.82 -3.03
C VAL A 229 -0.64 -15.21 -2.95
N THR A 230 -0.78 -13.99 -3.48
CA THR A 230 -2.07 -13.37 -3.78
C THR A 230 -2.11 -13.08 -5.27
N SER A 231 -3.15 -13.51 -5.96
CA SER A 231 -3.25 -13.38 -7.41
C SER A 231 -4.62 -12.90 -7.86
N ASP A 232 -4.69 -12.24 -9.00
CA ASP A 232 -5.93 -11.96 -9.69
C ASP A 232 -6.72 -13.26 -10.00
N PRO A 233 -8.04 -13.19 -10.25
CA PRO A 233 -8.88 -14.39 -10.49
C PRO A 233 -8.45 -15.22 -11.69
N GLU A 234 -7.83 -14.58 -12.69
CA GLU A 234 -7.34 -15.24 -13.91
C GLU A 234 -5.96 -15.87 -13.73
N ARG A 235 -5.37 -15.70 -12.53
CA ARG A 235 -4.04 -16.19 -12.15
C ARG A 235 -2.89 -15.65 -13.02
N LYS A 236 -3.11 -14.52 -13.70
CA LYS A 236 -2.14 -13.87 -14.60
C LYS A 236 -1.19 -12.93 -13.87
N THR A 237 -1.61 -12.39 -12.73
CA THR A 237 -0.81 -11.45 -11.94
C THR A 237 -0.70 -11.94 -10.52
N LEU A 238 0.52 -12.24 -10.08
CA LEU A 238 0.86 -12.44 -8.69
C LEU A 238 1.04 -11.06 -8.05
N ALA A 239 -0.01 -10.55 -7.41
CA ALA A 239 0.00 -9.26 -6.72
C ALA A 239 0.92 -9.25 -5.50
N GLU A 240 1.19 -10.42 -4.94
CA GLU A 240 2.17 -10.65 -3.88
C GLU A 240 2.65 -12.10 -3.93
N ILE A 241 3.94 -12.31 -3.66
CA ILE A 241 4.57 -13.63 -3.51
C ILE A 241 5.51 -13.63 -2.32
N ARG A 242 5.37 -14.60 -1.39
CA ARG A 242 6.18 -14.73 -0.20
C ARG A 242 6.54 -16.20 0.05
N PRO A 243 7.76 -16.63 -0.28
CA PRO A 243 8.30 -17.89 0.17
C PRO A 243 8.64 -17.83 1.66
N ALA A 244 8.41 -18.92 2.42
CA ALA A 244 8.86 -19.03 3.80
C ALA A 244 10.40 -19.20 3.88
N ASP A 245 10.99 -19.89 2.91
CA ASP A 245 12.42 -19.91 2.64
C ASP A 245 12.67 -19.18 1.33
N PRO A 246 13.49 -18.11 1.30
CA PRO A 246 13.81 -17.39 0.07
C PRO A 246 14.31 -18.28 -1.09
N ALA A 247 14.92 -19.44 -0.78
CA ALA A 247 15.36 -20.42 -1.77
C ALA A 247 14.18 -21.09 -2.53
N ASP A 248 12.97 -21.04 -2.00
CA ASP A 248 11.79 -21.62 -2.62
C ASP A 248 11.10 -20.69 -3.63
N LEU A 249 11.57 -19.45 -3.83
CA LEU A 249 10.97 -18.49 -4.78
C LEU A 249 10.85 -19.06 -6.19
N ASP A 250 11.92 -19.63 -6.71
CA ASP A 250 11.95 -20.23 -8.05
C ASP A 250 11.03 -21.44 -8.15
N LEU A 251 10.96 -22.26 -7.10
CA LEU A 251 10.04 -23.39 -7.04
C LEU A 251 8.58 -22.93 -7.08
N MET A 252 8.24 -21.89 -6.33
CA MET A 252 6.88 -21.30 -6.36
C MET A 252 6.51 -20.87 -7.77
N LEU A 253 7.39 -20.18 -8.49
CA LEU A 253 7.13 -19.74 -9.86
C LEU A 253 7.01 -20.90 -10.84
N LYS A 254 7.83 -21.93 -10.71
CA LYS A 254 7.74 -23.13 -11.52
C LYS A 254 6.43 -23.90 -11.32
N VAL A 255 6.02 -24.06 -10.05
CA VAL A 255 4.74 -24.71 -9.71
C VAL A 255 3.57 -23.88 -10.22
N TRP A 256 3.62 -22.53 -10.05
CA TRP A 256 2.58 -21.64 -10.56
C TRP A 256 2.38 -21.76 -12.07
N ALA A 257 3.48 -21.71 -12.82
CA ALA A 257 3.45 -21.88 -14.27
C ALA A 257 2.89 -23.23 -14.69
N ALA A 258 3.27 -24.30 -13.99
CA ALA A 258 2.80 -25.66 -14.29
C ALA A 258 1.30 -25.84 -14.01
N GLU A 259 0.82 -25.36 -12.86
CA GLU A 259 -0.59 -25.50 -12.46
C GLU A 259 -1.53 -24.61 -13.28
N THR A 260 -1.07 -23.41 -13.69
CA THR A 260 -1.90 -22.49 -14.46
C THR A 260 -1.91 -22.81 -15.95
N GLY A 261 -0.83 -23.35 -16.47
CA GLY A 261 -0.65 -23.58 -17.91
C GLY A 261 -0.60 -22.30 -18.74
N LEU A 262 -0.47 -21.13 -18.11
CA LEU A 262 -0.44 -19.84 -18.78
C LEU A 262 0.83 -19.68 -19.62
N ASN A 263 0.71 -19.02 -20.78
CA ASN A 263 1.87 -18.69 -21.60
C ASN A 263 2.78 -17.63 -20.95
N SER A 264 2.18 -16.69 -20.23
CA SER A 264 2.90 -15.68 -19.44
C SER A 264 2.10 -15.27 -18.21
N PHE A 265 2.81 -14.74 -17.21
CA PHE A 265 2.24 -14.15 -16.00
C PHE A 265 3.19 -13.08 -15.45
N THR A 266 2.65 -12.19 -14.62
CA THR A 266 3.39 -11.10 -13.98
C THR A 266 3.53 -11.35 -12.49
N VAL A 267 4.66 -10.95 -11.92
CA VAL A 267 4.94 -11.03 -10.48
C VAL A 267 5.27 -9.64 -9.96
N THR A 268 4.53 -9.19 -8.96
CA THR A 268 4.78 -7.91 -8.29
C THR A 268 5.64 -8.12 -7.04
N VAL A 269 6.71 -7.34 -6.92
CA VAL A 269 7.66 -7.39 -5.80
C VAL A 269 7.92 -5.97 -5.29
N PRO A 270 7.82 -5.71 -3.97
CA PRO A 270 8.14 -4.41 -3.41
C PRO A 270 9.64 -4.10 -3.54
N ALA A 271 9.98 -2.82 -3.75
CA ALA A 271 11.36 -2.40 -3.98
C ALA A 271 12.31 -2.66 -2.79
N TRP A 272 11.78 -2.75 -1.58
CA TRP A 272 12.59 -3.09 -0.40
C TRP A 272 13.05 -4.55 -0.37
N ASP A 273 12.36 -5.47 -1.08
CA ASP A 273 12.78 -6.88 -1.17
C ASP A 273 13.88 -7.03 -2.23
N THR A 274 15.05 -6.52 -1.90
CA THR A 274 16.19 -6.47 -2.84
C THR A 274 16.68 -7.85 -3.27
N ALA A 275 16.48 -8.87 -2.45
CA ALA A 275 16.86 -10.24 -2.78
C ALA A 275 15.97 -10.82 -3.89
N ALA A 276 14.65 -10.72 -3.73
CA ALA A 276 13.69 -11.14 -4.76
C ALA A 276 13.86 -10.30 -6.04
N VAL A 277 14.00 -8.97 -5.92
CA VAL A 277 14.25 -8.08 -7.08
C VAL A 277 15.48 -8.53 -7.86
N ARG A 278 16.63 -8.76 -7.22
CA ARG A 278 17.84 -9.23 -7.90
C ARG A 278 17.66 -10.59 -8.56
N ARG A 279 17.02 -11.53 -7.85
CA ARG A 279 16.79 -12.88 -8.39
C ARG A 279 15.91 -12.83 -9.63
N LEU A 280 14.78 -12.15 -9.55
CA LEU A 280 13.80 -12.13 -10.63
C LEU A 280 14.28 -11.29 -11.82
N SER A 281 15.00 -10.19 -11.60
CA SER A 281 15.62 -9.39 -12.70
C SER A 281 16.60 -10.18 -13.54
N ALA A 282 17.21 -11.24 -12.99
CA ALA A 282 18.23 -12.00 -13.70
C ALA A 282 17.65 -12.87 -14.83
N TRP A 283 16.35 -13.20 -14.79
CA TRP A 283 15.75 -14.16 -15.74
C TRP A 283 14.32 -13.86 -16.19
N SER A 284 13.70 -12.78 -15.67
CA SER A 284 12.41 -12.32 -16.20
C SER A 284 12.55 -11.80 -17.62
N GLU A 285 11.48 -11.83 -18.39
CA GLU A 285 11.44 -11.27 -19.75
C GLU A 285 11.52 -9.74 -19.71
N TRP A 286 10.69 -9.11 -18.89
CA TRP A 286 10.61 -7.66 -18.75
C TRP A 286 10.49 -7.26 -17.29
N PRO A 287 11.50 -6.59 -16.69
CA PRO A 287 11.37 -5.90 -15.41
C PRO A 287 10.84 -4.47 -15.63
N THR A 288 9.74 -4.14 -14.96
CA THR A 288 9.15 -2.79 -15.00
C THR A 288 9.14 -2.19 -13.59
N LEU A 289 9.63 -0.95 -13.45
CA LEU A 289 9.52 -0.19 -12.22
C LEU A 289 8.23 0.63 -12.23
N CYS A 290 7.37 0.40 -11.26
CA CYS A 290 6.07 1.07 -11.11
C CYS A 290 6.01 1.90 -9.84
N PRO A 291 5.29 3.05 -9.84
CA PRO A 291 4.97 3.76 -8.60
C PRO A 291 3.98 2.95 -7.77
N ALA A 292 4.06 3.09 -6.45
CA ALA A 292 3.23 2.33 -5.51
C ALA A 292 1.93 3.04 -5.09
N GLY A 293 1.72 4.29 -5.48
CA GLY A 293 0.54 5.07 -5.15
C GLY A 293 0.82 6.57 -5.08
N GLN A 294 -0.07 7.30 -4.44
CA GLN A 294 0.10 8.72 -4.16
C GLN A 294 0.12 8.95 -2.65
N PHE A 295 1.06 9.72 -2.19
CA PHE A 295 1.39 9.88 -0.78
C PHE A 295 1.35 11.34 -0.37
N ARG A 296 1.03 11.55 0.91
CA ARG A 296 1.10 12.82 1.62
C ARG A 296 1.77 12.58 2.98
N ILE A 297 3.03 12.98 3.13
CA ILE A 297 3.75 12.85 4.39
C ILE A 297 3.26 13.94 5.36
N LEU A 298 2.83 13.56 6.55
CA LEU A 298 2.35 14.45 7.61
C LEU A 298 3.41 14.65 8.70
N ASN A 299 4.19 13.61 8.98
CA ASN A 299 5.29 13.62 9.96
C ASN A 299 6.61 13.26 9.25
N TRP A 300 7.27 14.26 8.71
CA TRP A 300 8.48 14.10 7.89
C TRP A 300 9.60 13.37 8.62
N LYS A 301 9.87 13.74 9.87
CA LYS A 301 10.95 13.16 10.66
C LYS A 301 10.76 11.67 10.90
N HIS A 302 9.56 11.28 11.32
CA HIS A 302 9.27 9.89 11.65
C HIS A 302 9.29 9.00 10.40
N VAL A 303 8.68 9.45 9.30
CA VAL A 303 8.67 8.72 8.02
C VAL A 303 10.11 8.58 7.47
N LEU A 304 10.89 9.67 7.43
CA LEU A 304 12.26 9.61 6.94
C LEU A 304 13.13 8.69 7.78
N LYS A 305 13.04 8.77 9.11
CA LYS A 305 13.81 7.90 10.00
C LYS A 305 13.47 6.42 9.77
N ALA A 306 12.18 6.07 9.75
CA ALA A 306 11.75 4.68 9.56
C ALA A 306 12.20 4.12 8.20
N MET A 307 11.92 4.87 7.12
CA MET A 307 12.18 4.41 5.76
C MET A 307 13.66 4.41 5.38
N LEU A 308 14.44 5.38 5.81
CA LEU A 308 15.89 5.37 5.59
C LEU A 308 16.57 4.28 6.41
N THR A 309 16.08 3.98 7.63
CA THR A 309 16.59 2.85 8.41
C THR A 309 16.35 1.53 7.67
N LEU A 310 15.14 1.29 7.16
CA LEU A 310 14.87 0.14 6.32
C LEU A 310 15.80 0.07 5.11
N LYS A 311 15.99 1.20 4.42
CA LYS A 311 16.86 1.25 3.25
C LYS A 311 18.33 0.94 3.60
N ALA A 312 18.82 1.49 4.72
CA ALA A 312 20.15 1.20 5.21
C ALA A 312 20.36 -0.27 5.60
N GLU A 313 19.33 -0.92 6.15
CA GLU A 313 19.37 -2.36 6.47
C GLU A 313 19.35 -3.26 5.23
N GLN A 314 18.63 -2.87 4.19
CA GLN A 314 18.51 -3.66 2.94
C GLN A 314 19.64 -3.37 1.94
N MET A 315 20.23 -2.19 2.03
CA MET A 315 21.27 -1.68 1.12
C MET A 315 22.26 -0.88 1.96
N ASN A 316 23.52 -0.94 1.64
CA ASN A 316 24.47 0.03 2.21
C ASN A 316 24.19 1.39 1.57
N ILE A 317 23.93 2.41 2.38
CA ILE A 317 23.74 3.79 1.93
C ILE A 317 24.90 4.67 2.40
N SER A 318 25.18 5.71 1.63
CA SER A 318 26.31 6.61 1.88
C SER A 318 26.19 7.38 3.19
N ASP A 319 27.32 7.53 3.90
CA ASP A 319 27.42 8.42 5.04
C ASP A 319 27.17 9.86 4.60
N GLY A 320 26.47 10.64 5.44
CA GLY A 320 26.18 12.04 5.13
C GLY A 320 25.41 12.74 6.23
N CYS A 321 25.26 14.05 6.07
CA CYS A 321 24.46 14.89 6.97
C CYS A 321 23.81 15.98 6.14
N PHE A 322 22.47 16.06 6.15
CA PHE A 322 21.75 17.03 5.33
C PHE A 322 20.52 17.58 6.07
N GLY A 323 20.33 18.92 5.99
CA GLY A 323 19.23 19.62 6.62
C GLY A 323 18.08 19.89 5.66
N PHE A 324 16.84 19.72 6.14
CA PHE A 324 15.62 19.97 5.38
C PHE A 324 14.67 20.86 6.14
N SER A 325 13.88 21.65 5.41
CA SER A 325 12.76 22.41 5.94
C SER A 325 11.55 22.24 5.02
N VAL A 326 10.53 21.55 5.51
CA VAL A 326 9.30 21.26 4.76
C VAL A 326 8.11 21.51 5.66
N GLU A 327 7.15 22.32 5.21
CA GLU A 327 5.88 22.56 5.92
C GLU A 327 6.07 22.96 7.40
N GLY A 328 7.04 23.83 7.66
CA GLY A 328 7.37 24.31 9.00
C GLY A 328 8.11 23.30 9.89
N GLN A 329 8.32 22.07 9.45
CA GLN A 329 9.18 21.10 10.11
C GLN A 329 10.62 21.27 9.60
N THR A 330 11.54 21.64 10.48
CA THR A 330 12.98 21.75 10.16
C THR A 330 13.74 20.66 10.90
N PHE A 331 14.52 19.87 10.15
CA PHE A 331 15.21 18.71 10.70
C PHE A 331 16.49 18.39 9.95
N THR A 332 17.40 17.68 10.60
CA THR A 332 18.63 17.14 10.00
C THR A 332 18.57 15.63 9.95
N VAL A 333 18.87 15.07 8.78
CA VAL A 333 19.10 13.64 8.57
C VAL A 333 20.60 13.39 8.58
N ARG A 334 21.03 12.43 9.38
CA ARG A 334 22.42 11.96 9.45
C ARG A 334 22.45 10.46 9.22
N VAL A 335 23.33 10.04 8.33
CA VAL A 335 23.66 8.62 8.13
C VAL A 335 25.13 8.45 8.45
N LYS A 336 25.45 7.51 9.32
CA LYS A 336 26.82 7.15 9.70
C LYS A 336 26.91 5.65 9.95
N ASP A 337 27.78 4.96 9.21
CA ASP A 337 27.95 3.51 9.32
C ASP A 337 26.60 2.75 9.25
N ASN A 338 25.75 3.08 8.27
CA ASN A 338 24.36 2.59 8.07
C ASN A 338 23.40 2.88 9.24
N LYS A 339 23.77 3.72 10.20
CA LYS A 339 22.87 4.16 11.26
C LYS A 339 22.24 5.49 10.87
N VAL A 340 20.90 5.54 10.95
CA VAL A 340 20.12 6.73 10.58
C VAL A 340 19.66 7.45 11.83
N GLU A 341 19.94 8.75 11.89
CA GLU A 341 19.41 9.67 12.90
C GLU A 341 18.64 10.81 12.23
N VAL A 342 17.51 11.19 12.78
CA VAL A 342 16.77 12.38 12.36
C VAL A 342 16.50 13.24 13.60
N CYS A 343 17.10 14.44 13.60
CA CYS A 343 17.07 15.37 14.71
C CYS A 343 16.32 16.65 14.36
N ASP A 344 15.75 17.33 15.35
CA ASP A 344 15.15 18.64 15.18
C ASP A 344 16.20 19.70 14.84
N GLY A 345 15.81 20.65 13.98
CA GLY A 345 16.63 21.78 13.56
C GLY A 345 17.65 21.43 12.47
N ALA A 346 18.12 22.47 11.79
CA ALA A 346 19.21 22.41 10.81
C ALA A 346 19.77 23.82 10.63
N ASP A 347 21.12 23.94 10.52
CA ASP A 347 21.80 25.25 10.40
C ASP A 347 21.54 25.90 9.03
N ALA A 348 21.51 25.13 7.96
CA ALA A 348 21.27 25.59 6.59
C ALA A 348 20.36 24.61 5.85
N PRO A 349 19.05 24.56 6.18
CA PRO A 349 18.15 23.56 5.59
C PRO A 349 17.81 23.87 4.14
N LEU A 350 17.74 22.82 3.32
CA LEU A 350 17.07 22.89 2.04
C LEU A 350 15.58 23.09 2.26
N SER A 351 15.09 24.29 1.95
CA SER A 351 13.67 24.59 2.06
C SER A 351 12.94 24.17 0.80
N MET A 352 11.86 23.40 0.96
CA MET A 352 11.08 22.85 -0.15
C MET A 352 9.58 22.97 0.09
N GLY A 353 8.83 23.10 -0.99
CA GLY A 353 7.37 22.86 -0.96
C GLY A 353 7.05 21.38 -0.74
N ILE A 354 5.82 21.10 -0.30
CA ILE A 354 5.38 19.74 0.04
C ILE A 354 5.54 18.78 -1.14
N LEU A 355 4.97 19.11 -2.30
CA LEU A 355 5.05 18.25 -3.49
C LEU A 355 6.49 18.06 -3.99
N GLU A 356 7.34 19.09 -3.83
CA GLU A 356 8.75 19.00 -4.20
C GLU A 356 9.49 18.02 -3.29
N ALA A 357 9.25 18.09 -1.98
CA ALA A 357 9.85 17.20 -1.00
C ALA A 357 9.37 15.75 -1.20
N GLU A 358 8.08 15.53 -1.40
CA GLU A 358 7.55 14.20 -1.67
C GLU A 358 8.08 13.62 -2.98
N ASN A 359 8.20 14.43 -4.03
CA ASN A 359 8.82 13.99 -5.28
C ASN A 359 10.29 13.60 -5.06
N LEU A 360 11.07 14.40 -4.32
CA LEU A 360 12.47 14.08 -4.02
C LEU A 360 12.58 12.79 -3.19
N PHE A 361 11.73 12.62 -2.17
CA PHE A 361 11.88 11.53 -1.22
C PHE A 361 11.27 10.21 -1.68
N LEU A 362 10.20 10.26 -2.48
CA LEU A 362 9.39 9.07 -2.81
C LEU A 362 9.46 8.66 -4.28
N SER A 363 9.77 9.59 -5.21
CA SER A 363 9.73 9.27 -6.64
C SER A 363 10.97 8.54 -7.11
N ALA A 364 10.80 7.48 -7.89
CA ALA A 364 11.88 6.83 -8.64
C ALA A 364 12.53 7.78 -9.67
N PHE A 365 11.81 8.84 -10.06
CA PHE A 365 12.24 9.82 -11.05
C PHE A 365 12.13 11.22 -10.45
N PRO A 366 13.02 11.62 -9.51
CA PRO A 366 12.96 12.93 -8.89
C PRO A 366 13.19 14.02 -9.95
N THR A 367 12.43 15.11 -9.83
CA THR A 367 12.49 16.22 -10.81
C THR A 367 13.73 17.08 -10.69
N ARG A 368 14.49 16.94 -9.60
CA ARG A 368 15.75 17.66 -9.39
C ARG A 368 16.78 16.81 -8.66
N ARG A 369 18.03 17.08 -8.93
CA ARG A 369 19.18 16.66 -8.13
C ARG A 369 19.54 17.76 -7.13
N VAL A 370 19.95 17.38 -5.94
CA VAL A 370 20.33 18.31 -4.88
C VAL A 370 21.82 18.15 -4.61
N GLU A 371 22.60 19.23 -4.78
CA GLU A 371 24.02 19.23 -4.52
C GLU A 371 24.32 18.92 -3.05
N GLY A 372 25.27 18.01 -2.80
CA GLY A 372 25.66 17.60 -1.45
C GLY A 372 24.75 16.58 -0.79
N LEU A 373 23.59 16.27 -1.37
CA LEU A 373 22.71 15.20 -0.89
C LEU A 373 23.19 13.87 -1.50
N PRO A 374 23.43 12.81 -0.68
CA PRO A 374 23.81 11.51 -1.23
C PRO A 374 22.71 10.94 -2.15
N ASP A 375 23.09 10.53 -3.36
CA ASP A 375 22.16 10.07 -4.40
C ASP A 375 21.45 8.76 -4.02
N ASP A 376 22.01 7.97 -3.11
CA ASP A 376 21.48 6.67 -2.68
C ASP A 376 20.52 6.75 -1.48
N TRP A 377 20.32 7.93 -0.87
CA TRP A 377 19.34 8.08 0.20
C TRP A 377 17.92 7.98 -0.33
N PHE A 378 17.66 8.49 -1.53
CA PHE A 378 16.34 8.53 -2.14
C PHE A 378 16.33 7.79 -3.48
N PRO A 379 15.17 7.36 -3.93
CA PRO A 379 13.87 7.39 -3.25
C PRO A 379 13.79 6.42 -2.08
N LEU A 380 12.87 6.73 -1.14
CA LEU A 380 12.52 5.83 -0.04
C LEU A 380 11.81 4.59 -0.62
N PRO A 381 12.10 3.37 -0.12
CA PRO A 381 11.57 2.13 -0.67
C PRO A 381 10.13 1.83 -0.20
N PHE A 382 9.27 2.85 -0.22
CA PHE A 382 7.87 2.70 0.14
C PHE A 382 7.14 1.84 -0.89
N SER A 383 6.32 0.92 -0.45
CA SER A 383 5.49 0.12 -1.34
C SER A 383 4.07 -0.04 -0.78
N ASN A 384 3.12 -0.22 -1.68
CA ASN A 384 1.73 -0.46 -1.36
C ASN A 384 1.20 -1.48 -2.37
N LEU A 385 1.12 -2.73 -1.96
CA LEU A 385 0.66 -3.82 -2.83
C LEU A 385 -0.88 -3.84 -2.88
N ILE A 386 -1.43 -4.42 -3.94
CA ILE A 386 -2.89 -4.47 -4.17
C ILE A 386 -3.69 -4.94 -2.94
N PRO A 387 -3.31 -5.99 -2.18
CA PRO A 387 -4.05 -6.38 -0.98
C PRO A 387 -4.19 -5.27 0.07
N ASP A 388 -3.23 -4.36 0.15
CA ASP A 388 -3.20 -3.30 1.15
C ASP A 388 -3.90 -2.01 0.69
N GLN A 389 -4.19 -1.87 -0.61
CA GLN A 389 -4.87 -0.71 -1.19
C GLN A 389 -6.34 -0.56 -0.72
N PHE A 390 -6.84 0.70 -0.74
CA PHE A 390 -8.22 1.06 -0.38
C PHE A 390 -8.92 1.85 -1.48
#